data_b291649a5dde284d748de24dfaead11d
#
_entry.id   b291649a5dde284d748de24dfaead11d
#
_cell.length_a   1.000
_cell.length_b   1.000
_cell.length_c   1.000
_cell.angle_alpha   90.00
_cell.angle_beta   90.00
_cell.angle_gamma   90.00
#
_symmetry.space_group_name_H-M   'P 1'
#
loop_
_entity.id
_entity.type
_entity.pdbx_description
1 polymer ?
#
loop_
_entity_poly.entity_id
_entity_poly.type
_entity_poly.pdbx_seq_one_letter_code
_entity_poly.pdbx_strand_id
1 'polypeptide(L)'
;MKPDTKLAGAIVKVGNGRGFIIEADNQRFIITAAHCLPHLPPCHAASHTEERTYRDLIGPLGESAPTVWAECLFADPVGDIAVLGSPDDQDLYDEAIIFETLMNKAPTLRIGEVENESEAWLLTLDGRWTQCAIKHGGGRALWIENAEEPILDGMSGSPILNDESSAIGVVSTGGGPNPRLTHCLPSWVLR
;
A
#
# COMPACT_ATOMS: atom_id res chain seq x y z
N MET A 1 3.71 -17.18 11.61
CA MET A 1 2.80 -18.17 10.91
C MET A 1 2.56 -17.67 9.48
N LYS A 2 2.50 -18.58 8.47
CA LYS A 2 2.23 -18.17 7.08
C LYS A 2 0.86 -17.50 6.95
N PRO A 3 0.75 -16.32 6.29
CA PRO A 3 -0.53 -15.63 6.11
C PRO A 3 -1.56 -16.47 5.34
N ASP A 4 -2.86 -16.28 5.66
CA ASP A 4 -3.95 -16.90 4.89
C ASP A 4 -3.90 -16.39 3.44
N THR A 5 -4.10 -17.29 2.48
CA THR A 5 -4.15 -16.95 1.05
C THR A 5 -5.25 -15.94 0.72
N LYS A 6 -6.33 -15.90 1.51
CA LYS A 6 -7.40 -14.91 1.37
C LYS A 6 -6.92 -13.46 1.54
N LEU A 7 -5.87 -13.24 2.33
CA LEU A 7 -5.31 -11.90 2.53
C LEU A 7 -4.66 -11.32 1.27
N ALA A 8 -4.29 -12.17 0.31
CA ALA A 8 -3.85 -11.69 -0.99
C ALA A 8 -4.94 -10.88 -1.72
N GLY A 9 -6.21 -11.13 -1.41
CA GLY A 9 -7.34 -10.34 -1.92
C GLY A 9 -7.39 -8.89 -1.43
N ALA A 10 -6.64 -8.55 -0.36
CA ALA A 10 -6.49 -7.18 0.12
C ALA A 10 -5.48 -6.38 -0.71
N ILE A 11 -4.72 -7.04 -1.59
CA ILE A 11 -3.67 -6.40 -2.37
C ILE A 11 -4.22 -6.09 -3.76
N VAL A 12 -4.02 -4.86 -4.19
CA VAL A 12 -4.49 -4.32 -5.46
C VAL A 12 -3.32 -3.86 -6.32
N LYS A 13 -3.53 -3.77 -7.61
CA LYS A 13 -2.62 -3.10 -8.52
C LYS A 13 -2.73 -1.59 -8.30
N VAL A 14 -1.59 -0.90 -8.26
CA VAL A 14 -1.49 0.57 -8.21
C VAL A 14 -0.44 1.00 -9.22
N GLY A 15 -0.86 1.60 -10.32
CA GLY A 15 0.05 1.97 -11.41
C GLY A 15 0.88 0.78 -11.89
N ASN A 16 2.21 0.90 -11.83
CA ASN A 16 3.15 -0.18 -12.19
C ASN A 16 3.51 -1.10 -11.01
N GLY A 17 3.01 -0.80 -9.81
CA GLY A 17 3.26 -1.58 -8.59
C GLY A 17 1.96 -2.11 -7.99
N ARG A 18 1.92 -2.11 -6.67
CA ARG A 18 0.83 -2.66 -5.84
C ARG A 18 0.48 -1.68 -4.72
N GLY A 19 -0.61 -1.95 -4.08
CA GLY A 19 -1.02 -1.36 -2.81
C GLY A 19 -1.84 -2.37 -2.04
N PHE A 20 -2.22 -2.03 -0.84
CA PHE A 20 -3.08 -2.88 -0.02
C PHE A 20 -4.12 -2.06 0.73
N ILE A 21 -5.25 -2.69 0.95
CA ILE A 21 -6.44 -2.07 1.53
C ILE A 21 -6.37 -2.20 3.05
N ILE A 22 -6.57 -1.08 3.72
CA ILE A 22 -6.76 -0.98 5.17
C ILE A 22 -8.12 -0.36 5.47
N GLU A 23 -8.54 -0.45 6.74
CA GLU A 23 -9.71 0.25 7.24
C GLU A 23 -9.33 1.07 8.48
N ALA A 24 -9.66 2.34 8.47
CA ALA A 24 -9.50 3.28 9.59
C ALA A 24 -10.73 4.18 9.71
N ASP A 25 -11.26 4.38 10.90
CA ASP A 25 -12.47 5.19 11.17
C ASP A 25 -13.67 4.85 10.25
N ASN A 26 -13.89 3.55 9.97
CA ASN A 26 -14.92 3.02 9.06
C ASN A 26 -14.79 3.48 7.59
N GLN A 27 -13.63 3.95 7.22
CA GLN A 27 -13.28 4.27 5.83
C GLN A 27 -12.17 3.34 5.35
N ARG A 28 -12.15 3.07 4.04
CA ARG A 28 -11.14 2.22 3.43
C ARG A 28 -10.17 3.03 2.60
N PHE A 29 -8.91 2.74 2.80
CA PHE A 29 -7.79 3.39 2.15
C PHE A 29 -6.88 2.36 1.51
N ILE A 30 -6.11 2.79 0.51
CA ILE A 30 -5.03 2.00 -0.07
C ILE A 30 -3.71 2.63 0.36
N ILE A 31 -2.83 1.81 0.91
CA ILE A 31 -1.44 2.18 1.17
C ILE A 31 -0.59 1.63 0.03
N THR A 32 0.32 2.44 -0.49
CA THR A 32 1.24 2.08 -1.57
C THR A 32 2.59 2.79 -1.41
N ALA A 33 3.57 2.44 -2.22
CA ALA A 33 4.78 3.22 -2.35
C ALA A 33 4.52 4.49 -3.19
N ALA A 34 5.08 5.63 -2.78
CA ALA A 34 4.83 6.90 -3.46
C ALA A 34 5.31 6.90 -4.92
N HIS A 35 6.40 6.17 -5.23
CA HIS A 35 6.88 6.05 -6.61
C HIS A 35 5.98 5.20 -7.52
N CYS A 36 4.96 4.51 -6.98
CA CYS A 36 3.92 3.84 -7.78
C CYS A 36 2.91 4.81 -8.39
N LEU A 37 2.87 6.06 -7.91
CA LEU A 37 2.04 7.11 -8.49
C LEU A 37 2.64 7.62 -9.80
N PRO A 38 1.82 8.00 -10.79
CA PRO A 38 2.31 8.56 -12.05
C PRO A 38 3.14 9.84 -11.87
N HIS A 39 2.80 10.63 -10.87
CA HIS A 39 3.51 11.82 -10.40
C HIS A 39 3.10 12.08 -8.95
N LEU A 40 3.91 12.82 -8.21
CA LEU A 40 3.53 13.23 -6.85
C LEU A 40 2.48 14.34 -6.92
N PRO A 41 1.55 14.39 -5.97
CA PRO A 41 0.60 15.49 -5.88
C PRO A 41 1.34 16.82 -5.61
N PRO A 42 0.73 17.97 -5.92
CA PRO A 42 1.33 19.27 -5.61
C PRO A 42 1.66 19.39 -4.12
N CYS A 43 2.79 20.00 -3.79
CA CYS A 43 3.23 20.21 -2.41
C CYS A 43 2.69 21.51 -1.76
N HIS A 44 1.59 22.03 -2.28
CA HIS A 44 0.86 23.16 -1.69
C HIS A 44 -0.58 22.71 -1.37
N ALA A 45 -1.31 23.52 -0.60
CA ALA A 45 -2.72 23.29 -0.37
C ALA A 45 -3.45 23.30 -1.73
N ALA A 46 -3.70 22.11 -2.26
CA ALA A 46 -4.39 21.95 -3.52
C ALA A 46 -5.81 22.49 -3.37
N SER A 47 -6.17 23.45 -4.18
CA SER A 47 -7.50 23.97 -4.26
C SER A 47 -8.44 23.12 -5.10
N HIS A 48 -7.87 22.18 -5.87
CA HIS A 48 -8.62 21.33 -6.79
C HIS A 48 -8.26 19.86 -6.57
N THR A 49 -9.28 19.04 -6.35
CA THR A 49 -9.15 17.57 -6.21
C THR A 49 -8.58 16.92 -7.46
N GLU A 50 -8.81 17.51 -8.64
CA GLU A 50 -8.29 17.02 -9.92
C GLU A 50 -6.75 16.94 -9.97
N GLU A 51 -6.02 17.82 -9.25
CA GLU A 51 -4.56 17.83 -9.23
C GLU A 51 -3.95 16.65 -8.48
N ARG A 52 -4.72 16.00 -7.61
CA ARG A 52 -4.30 14.85 -6.79
C ARG A 52 -5.12 13.59 -7.04
N THR A 53 -6.05 13.63 -8.00
CA THR A 53 -6.83 12.47 -8.43
C THR A 53 -6.23 11.86 -9.68
N TYR A 54 -5.92 10.58 -9.61
CA TYR A 54 -5.29 9.82 -10.69
C TYR A 54 -6.32 8.93 -11.37
N ARG A 55 -6.38 9.04 -12.69
CA ARG A 55 -7.21 8.21 -13.55
C ARG A 55 -6.59 6.84 -13.74
N ASP A 56 -7.43 5.81 -13.78
CA ASP A 56 -7.02 4.45 -14.14
C ASP A 56 -5.79 3.97 -13.36
N LEU A 57 -5.76 4.26 -12.06
CA LEU A 57 -4.61 3.97 -11.18
C LEU A 57 -4.73 2.61 -10.50
N ILE A 58 -5.94 2.21 -10.10
CA ILE A 58 -6.22 1.05 -9.25
C ILE A 58 -6.92 -0.05 -10.06
N GLY A 59 -6.59 -1.30 -9.74
CA GLY A 59 -7.28 -2.47 -10.28
C GLY A 59 -7.02 -3.72 -9.45
N PRO A 60 -7.79 -4.81 -9.68
CA PRO A 60 -7.49 -6.11 -9.09
C PRO A 60 -6.10 -6.61 -9.50
N LEU A 61 -5.46 -7.38 -8.61
CA LEU A 61 -4.21 -8.08 -8.96
C LEU A 61 -4.46 -9.05 -10.12
N GLY A 62 -3.52 -9.07 -11.07
CA GLY A 62 -3.59 -9.97 -12.23
C GLY A 62 -4.30 -9.37 -13.45
N GLU A 63 -4.98 -8.24 -13.31
CA GLU A 63 -5.51 -7.51 -14.46
C GLU A 63 -4.42 -6.72 -15.19
N SER A 64 -4.53 -6.66 -16.52
CA SER A 64 -3.51 -6.04 -17.38
C SER A 64 -3.46 -4.52 -17.22
N ALA A 65 -4.61 -3.87 -17.02
CA ALA A 65 -4.72 -2.43 -16.89
C ALA A 65 -5.63 -2.05 -15.71
N PRO A 66 -5.20 -1.14 -14.84
CA PRO A 66 -6.06 -0.55 -13.82
C PRO A 66 -7.12 0.34 -14.49
N THR A 67 -8.30 0.43 -13.90
CA THR A 67 -9.45 1.18 -14.44
C THR A 67 -10.15 2.05 -13.41
N VAL A 68 -9.74 1.96 -12.14
CA VAL A 68 -10.38 2.67 -11.03
C VAL A 68 -9.54 3.90 -10.69
N TRP A 69 -10.22 5.02 -10.50
CA TRP A 69 -9.60 6.28 -10.10
C TRP A 69 -9.42 6.31 -8.58
N ALA A 70 -8.42 7.07 -8.13
CA ALA A 70 -8.17 7.28 -6.72
C ALA A 70 -7.59 8.66 -6.45
N GLU A 71 -7.95 9.24 -5.32
CA GLU A 71 -7.38 10.49 -4.83
C GLU A 71 -6.20 10.21 -3.90
N CYS A 72 -5.10 10.95 -4.06
CA CYS A 72 -3.98 10.91 -3.13
C CYS A 72 -4.27 11.82 -1.94
N LEU A 73 -4.52 11.22 -0.79
CA LEU A 73 -4.82 11.93 0.46
C LEU A 73 -3.56 12.28 1.26
N PHE A 74 -2.50 11.51 1.05
CA PHE A 74 -1.20 11.72 1.68
C PHE A 74 -0.10 11.15 0.80
N ALA A 75 1.02 11.87 0.68
CA ALA A 75 2.24 11.37 0.10
C ALA A 75 3.46 11.88 0.87
N ASP A 76 4.38 10.98 1.18
CA ASP A 76 5.69 11.27 1.73
C ASP A 76 6.75 10.73 0.76
N PRO A 77 7.32 11.59 -0.08
CA PRO A 77 8.31 11.17 -1.06
C PRO A 77 9.64 10.76 -0.44
N VAL A 78 9.93 11.21 0.79
CA VAL A 78 11.15 10.82 1.51
C VAL A 78 11.00 9.44 2.13
N GLY A 79 9.82 9.14 2.69
CA GLY A 79 9.49 7.82 3.21
C GLY A 79 9.03 6.85 2.13
N ASP A 80 8.84 7.32 0.91
CA ASP A 80 8.31 6.54 -0.21
C ASP A 80 6.99 5.84 0.12
N ILE A 81 6.03 6.59 0.69
CA ILE A 81 4.72 6.07 1.06
C ILE A 81 3.62 7.02 0.61
N ALA A 82 2.50 6.47 0.15
CA ALA A 82 1.30 7.22 -0.17
C ALA A 82 0.04 6.51 0.36
N VAL A 83 -0.98 7.32 0.64
CA VAL A 83 -2.33 6.88 1.02
C VAL A 83 -3.31 7.39 -0.02
N LEU A 84 -4.08 6.46 -0.58
CA LEU A 84 -5.09 6.74 -1.57
C LEU A 84 -6.48 6.49 -0.98
N GLY A 85 -7.43 7.31 -1.37
CA GLY A 85 -8.83 7.20 -0.99
C GLY A 85 -9.76 7.35 -2.19
N SER A 86 -11.06 7.36 -1.89
CA SER A 86 -12.09 7.64 -2.88
C SER A 86 -11.88 9.02 -3.51
N PRO A 87 -12.09 9.17 -4.82
CA PRO A 87 -12.24 10.50 -5.41
C PRO A 87 -13.31 11.32 -4.72
N ASP A 88 -13.22 12.66 -4.82
CA ASP A 88 -14.22 13.58 -4.28
C ASP A 88 -15.59 13.28 -4.91
N ASP A 89 -16.55 12.88 -4.10
CA ASP A 89 -17.91 12.49 -4.53
C ASP A 89 -18.77 13.67 -5.00
N GLN A 90 -18.38 14.90 -4.71
CA GLN A 90 -19.08 16.08 -5.19
C GLN A 90 -18.77 16.38 -6.66
N ASP A 91 -17.51 16.15 -7.07
CA ASP A 91 -17.05 16.41 -8.43
C ASP A 91 -16.98 15.14 -9.29
N LEU A 92 -16.71 13.97 -8.67
CA LEU A 92 -16.41 12.69 -9.32
C LEU A 92 -17.26 11.54 -8.74
N TYR A 93 -18.58 11.74 -8.69
CA TYR A 93 -19.52 10.82 -8.04
C TYR A 93 -19.46 9.38 -8.59
N ASP A 94 -19.44 9.23 -9.90
CA ASP A 94 -19.43 7.90 -10.53
C ASP A 94 -18.12 7.15 -10.24
N GLU A 95 -16.99 7.85 -10.27
CA GLU A 95 -15.67 7.31 -9.96
C GLU A 95 -15.55 6.94 -8.47
N ALA A 96 -16.13 7.75 -7.58
CA ALA A 96 -16.20 7.45 -6.16
C ALA A 96 -16.98 6.15 -5.90
N ILE A 97 -18.14 5.96 -6.54
CA ILE A 97 -18.91 4.71 -6.42
C ILE A 97 -18.13 3.50 -6.93
N ILE A 98 -17.40 3.64 -8.05
CA ILE A 98 -16.58 2.57 -8.60
C ILE A 98 -15.47 2.19 -7.61
N PHE A 99 -14.78 3.19 -7.04
CA PHE A 99 -13.76 2.98 -6.00
C PHE A 99 -14.33 2.23 -4.80
N GLU A 100 -15.41 2.73 -4.22
CA GLU A 100 -16.05 2.12 -3.05
C GLU A 100 -16.54 0.69 -3.34
N THR A 101 -17.06 0.45 -4.55
CA THR A 101 -17.49 -0.89 -4.97
C THR A 101 -16.32 -1.88 -4.99
N LEU A 102 -15.14 -1.45 -5.45
CA LEU A 102 -13.93 -2.27 -5.42
C LEU A 102 -13.50 -2.52 -3.96
N MET A 103 -13.42 -1.46 -3.16
CA MET A 103 -12.97 -1.53 -1.76
C MET A 103 -13.87 -2.44 -0.93
N ASN A 104 -15.19 -2.36 -1.08
CA ASN A 104 -16.16 -3.12 -0.27
C ASN A 104 -16.15 -4.63 -0.57
N LYS A 105 -15.65 -5.05 -1.72
CA LYS A 105 -15.52 -6.48 -2.08
C LYS A 105 -14.25 -7.14 -1.56
N ALA A 106 -13.24 -6.35 -1.21
CA ALA A 106 -11.94 -6.84 -0.81
C ALA A 106 -11.83 -6.98 0.73
N PRO A 107 -11.04 -7.93 1.25
CA PRO A 107 -10.65 -7.92 2.64
C PRO A 107 -9.71 -6.73 2.94
N THR A 108 -9.52 -6.44 4.22
CA THR A 108 -8.59 -5.40 4.69
C THR A 108 -7.45 -6.02 5.49
N LEU A 109 -6.29 -5.37 5.47
CA LEU A 109 -5.18 -5.69 6.36
C LEU A 109 -5.22 -4.77 7.59
N ARG A 110 -4.73 -5.28 8.71
CA ARG A 110 -4.46 -4.48 9.91
C ARG A 110 -3.06 -3.90 9.81
N ILE A 111 -2.86 -2.72 10.37
CA ILE A 111 -1.51 -2.16 10.58
C ILE A 111 -0.98 -2.70 11.91
N GLY A 112 0.23 -3.23 11.89
CA GLY A 112 0.90 -3.79 13.05
C GLY A 112 2.19 -3.04 13.39
N GLU A 113 2.70 -3.32 14.58
CA GLU A 113 4.01 -2.84 15.03
C GLU A 113 5.12 -3.77 14.56
N VAL A 114 6.31 -3.18 14.36
CA VAL A 114 7.53 -3.94 14.08
C VAL A 114 8.18 -4.33 15.41
N GLU A 115 8.31 -5.62 15.65
CA GLU A 115 9.18 -6.14 16.69
C GLU A 115 10.63 -6.24 16.16
N ASN A 116 11.60 -6.10 17.07
CA ASN A 116 13.02 -6.18 16.69
C ASN A 116 13.34 -7.57 16.12
N GLU A 117 13.91 -7.60 14.92
CA GLU A 117 14.36 -8.80 14.21
C GLU A 117 13.32 -9.92 14.23
N SER A 118 12.34 -9.84 13.35
CA SER A 118 11.27 -10.83 13.24
C SER A 118 11.20 -11.41 11.84
N GLU A 119 10.55 -12.56 11.76
CA GLU A 119 10.14 -13.13 10.47
C GLU A 119 9.02 -12.29 9.87
N ALA A 120 9.03 -12.16 8.56
CA ALA A 120 8.01 -11.45 7.83
C ALA A 120 7.65 -12.17 6.52
N TRP A 121 6.60 -11.72 5.88
CA TRP A 121 6.03 -12.32 4.69
C TRP A 121 5.83 -11.29 3.59
N LEU A 122 6.18 -11.66 2.38
CA LEU A 122 6.00 -10.88 1.14
C LEU A 122 5.09 -11.63 0.18
N LEU A 123 4.28 -10.91 -0.59
CA LEU A 123 3.50 -11.52 -1.66
C LEU A 123 4.29 -11.47 -2.98
N THR A 124 4.67 -12.61 -3.50
CA THR A 124 5.35 -12.76 -4.79
C THR A 124 4.47 -12.30 -5.97
N LEU A 125 5.03 -12.15 -7.16
CA LEU A 125 4.27 -11.72 -8.33
C LEU A 125 3.21 -12.74 -8.76
N ASP A 126 3.45 -14.02 -8.50
CA ASP A 126 2.51 -15.11 -8.76
C ASP A 126 1.49 -15.37 -7.64
N GLY A 127 1.43 -14.46 -6.64
CA GLY A 127 0.41 -14.49 -5.59
C GLY A 127 0.67 -15.46 -4.44
N ARG A 128 1.91 -15.91 -4.25
CA ARG A 128 2.31 -16.76 -3.11
C ARG A 128 2.96 -15.95 -2.00
N TRP A 129 2.69 -16.29 -0.76
CA TRP A 129 3.41 -15.74 0.38
C TRP A 129 4.77 -16.43 0.53
N THR A 130 5.85 -15.65 0.53
CA THR A 130 7.22 -16.06 0.75
C THR A 130 7.78 -15.44 2.02
N GLN A 131 8.65 -16.16 2.70
CA GLN A 131 9.23 -15.74 3.98
C GLN A 131 10.44 -14.85 3.74
N CYS A 132 10.65 -13.91 4.64
CA CYS A 132 11.86 -13.11 4.77
C CYS A 132 12.13 -12.79 6.22
N ALA A 133 13.32 -12.26 6.51
CA ALA A 133 13.61 -11.62 7.77
C ALA A 133 13.49 -10.10 7.61
N ILE A 134 13.14 -9.41 8.68
CA ILE A 134 13.19 -7.96 8.74
C ILE A 134 14.15 -7.52 9.83
N LYS A 135 14.87 -6.43 9.53
CA LYS A 135 15.72 -5.75 10.48
C LYS A 135 15.26 -4.32 10.66
N HIS A 136 15.00 -3.96 11.89
CA HIS A 136 14.64 -2.62 12.26
C HIS A 136 15.90 -1.77 12.46
N GLY A 137 16.11 -0.78 11.58
CA GLY A 137 17.24 0.15 11.65
C GLY A 137 17.04 1.38 12.57
N GLY A 138 15.90 1.42 13.28
CA GLY A 138 15.46 2.59 14.03
C GLY A 138 14.66 3.60 13.17
N GLY A 139 13.76 4.34 13.79
CA GLY A 139 12.97 5.38 13.14
C GLY A 139 12.03 4.87 12.03
N ARG A 140 12.11 5.49 10.87
CA ARG A 140 11.13 5.33 9.77
C ARG A 140 11.39 4.17 8.83
N ALA A 141 12.51 3.48 8.97
CA ALA A 141 12.95 2.48 8.00
C ALA A 141 13.00 1.07 8.59
N LEU A 142 12.69 0.10 7.76
CA LEU A 142 12.98 -1.31 7.98
C LEU A 142 13.69 -1.90 6.76
N TRP A 143 14.44 -2.98 6.98
CA TRP A 143 15.19 -3.68 5.94
C TRP A 143 14.65 -5.07 5.78
N ILE A 144 14.50 -5.52 4.53
CA ILE A 144 14.17 -6.91 4.20
C ILE A 144 15.51 -7.63 4.01
N GLU A 145 15.69 -8.72 4.73
CA GLU A 145 16.87 -9.58 4.66
C GLU A 145 16.43 -11.03 4.41
N ASN A 146 17.29 -11.82 3.81
CA ASN A 146 17.11 -13.26 3.66
C ASN A 146 15.74 -13.66 3.05
N ALA A 147 15.25 -12.92 2.08
CA ALA A 147 14.05 -13.30 1.37
C ALA A 147 14.28 -14.63 0.63
N GLU A 148 13.37 -15.60 0.79
CA GLU A 148 13.46 -16.90 0.11
C GLU A 148 13.34 -16.77 -1.40
N GLU A 149 12.64 -15.74 -1.87
CA GLU A 149 12.50 -15.42 -3.28
C GLU A 149 12.93 -13.96 -3.55
N PRO A 150 13.45 -13.64 -4.73
CA PRO A 150 13.89 -12.29 -5.05
C PRO A 150 12.73 -11.29 -5.05
N ILE A 151 13.00 -10.08 -4.56
CA ILE A 151 12.07 -8.95 -4.69
C ILE A 151 12.24 -8.40 -6.11
N LEU A 152 11.17 -8.40 -6.86
CA LEU A 152 11.14 -8.04 -8.28
C LEU A 152 10.39 -6.72 -8.51
N ASP A 153 10.67 -6.10 -9.66
CA ASP A 153 9.89 -4.96 -10.14
C ASP A 153 8.41 -5.34 -10.22
N GLY A 154 7.53 -4.42 -9.81
CA GLY A 154 6.10 -4.67 -9.68
C GLY A 154 5.66 -5.18 -8.31
N MET A 155 6.56 -5.53 -7.39
CA MET A 155 6.24 -5.78 -5.99
C MET A 155 6.20 -4.50 -5.14
N SER A 156 6.71 -3.38 -5.63
CA SER A 156 6.64 -2.08 -4.97
C SER A 156 5.22 -1.75 -4.52
N GLY A 157 5.05 -1.23 -3.32
CA GLY A 157 3.75 -0.95 -2.72
C GLY A 157 3.08 -2.15 -2.05
N SER A 158 3.60 -3.38 -2.20
CA SER A 158 3.09 -4.55 -1.48
C SER A 158 3.30 -4.41 0.03
N PRO A 159 2.42 -4.98 0.86
CA PRO A 159 2.63 -5.00 2.30
C PRO A 159 3.78 -5.94 2.68
N ILE A 160 4.49 -5.59 3.73
CA ILE A 160 5.35 -6.49 4.50
C ILE A 160 4.53 -6.90 5.70
N LEU A 161 4.22 -8.21 5.85
CA LEU A 161 3.40 -8.71 6.93
C LEU A 161 4.25 -9.35 8.02
N ASN A 162 3.90 -9.10 9.28
CA ASN A 162 4.46 -9.83 10.42
C ASN A 162 3.82 -11.22 10.57
N ASP A 163 4.21 -11.98 11.58
CA ASP A 163 3.67 -13.32 11.87
C ASP A 163 2.22 -13.35 12.36
N GLU A 164 1.68 -12.20 12.76
CA GLU A 164 0.26 -11.99 13.05
C GLU A 164 -0.56 -11.62 11.80
N SER A 165 0.09 -11.59 10.62
CA SER A 165 -0.51 -11.17 9.34
C SER A 165 -0.95 -9.70 9.31
N SER A 166 -0.31 -8.87 10.13
CA SER A 166 -0.51 -7.42 10.13
C SER A 166 0.56 -6.73 9.29
N ALA A 167 0.18 -5.70 8.55
CA ALA A 167 1.10 -4.94 7.71
C ALA A 167 1.97 -4.04 8.59
N ILE A 168 3.28 -4.16 8.46
CA ILE A 168 4.28 -3.42 9.26
C ILE A 168 5.11 -2.46 8.41
N GLY A 169 5.13 -2.67 7.11
CA GLY A 169 5.89 -1.89 6.15
C GLY A 169 5.36 -2.02 4.74
N VAL A 170 5.96 -1.26 3.84
CA VAL A 170 5.67 -1.26 2.40
C VAL A 170 6.93 -1.65 1.64
N VAL A 171 6.82 -2.53 0.68
CA VAL A 171 7.94 -2.83 -0.24
C VAL A 171 8.20 -1.60 -1.11
N SER A 172 9.37 -0.98 -0.95
CA SER A 172 9.80 0.17 -1.73
C SER A 172 10.88 -0.22 -2.73
N THR A 173 11.96 -0.83 -2.24
CA THR A 173 13.08 -1.26 -3.09
C THR A 173 13.58 -2.64 -2.68
N GLY A 174 14.21 -3.35 -3.63
CA GLY A 174 14.79 -4.67 -3.35
C GLY A 174 16.12 -4.64 -2.56
N GLY A 175 16.74 -3.50 -2.34
CA GLY A 175 18.05 -3.42 -1.69
C GLY A 175 18.26 -2.17 -0.81
N GLY A 176 17.22 -1.41 -0.55
CA GLY A 176 17.23 -0.22 0.28
C GLY A 176 16.29 -0.31 1.47
N PRO A 177 16.19 0.76 2.28
CA PRO A 177 15.23 0.82 3.38
C PRO A 177 13.81 0.90 2.84
N ASN A 178 12.90 0.19 3.48
CA ASN A 178 11.47 0.23 3.22
C ASN A 178 10.76 1.08 4.29
N PRO A 179 9.65 1.76 3.97
CA PRO A 179 8.94 2.56 4.95
C PRO A 179 8.28 1.67 6.03
N ARG A 180 8.49 2.02 7.28
CA ARG A 180 7.80 1.45 8.42
C ARG A 180 6.47 2.17 8.62
N LEU A 181 5.35 1.45 8.56
CA LEU A 181 4.01 2.05 8.53
C LEU A 181 3.73 2.98 9.72
N THR A 182 3.93 2.49 10.94
CA THR A 182 3.62 3.24 12.17
C THR A 182 4.45 4.51 12.37
N HIS A 183 5.55 4.66 11.63
CA HIS A 183 6.44 5.82 11.68
C HIS A 183 6.38 6.73 10.45
N CYS A 184 5.69 6.30 9.41
CA CYS A 184 5.58 7.04 8.15
C CYS A 184 4.17 7.54 7.88
N LEU A 185 3.14 6.80 8.34
CA LEU A 185 1.74 7.16 8.11
C LEU A 185 1.25 8.25 9.06
N PRO A 186 0.34 9.10 8.60
CA PRO A 186 -0.32 10.07 9.46
C PRO A 186 -1.25 9.39 10.47
N SER A 187 -1.44 10.02 11.62
CA SER A 187 -2.20 9.44 12.75
C SER A 187 -3.66 9.11 12.44
N TRP A 188 -4.26 9.76 11.46
CA TRP A 188 -5.65 9.49 11.07
C TRP A 188 -5.82 8.18 10.29
N VAL A 189 -4.72 7.61 9.76
CA VAL A 189 -4.71 6.29 9.11
C VAL A 189 -4.45 5.16 10.12
N LEU A 190 -3.81 5.49 11.25
CA LEU A 190 -3.37 4.53 12.27
C LEU A 190 -4.40 4.30 13.40
N ARG A 191 -5.58 4.91 13.31
CA ARG A 191 -6.64 4.85 14.32
C ARG A 191 -7.61 3.70 14.15
#